data_849aa3756cc5182b886e31d58bfbb058
#
_entry.id   849aa3756cc5182b886e31d58bfbb058
#
_cell.length_a   1.000
_cell.length_b   1.000
_cell.length_c   1.000
_cell.angle_alpha   90.00
_cell.angle_beta   90.00
_cell.angle_gamma   90.00
#
_symmetry.space_group_name_H-M   'P 1'
#
loop_
_entity.id
_entity.type
_entity.pdbx_description
1 polymer ?
#
loop_
_entity_poly.entity_id
_entity_poly.type
_entity_poly.pdbx_seq_one_letter_code
_entity_poly.pdbx_strand_id
1 'polypeptide(L)'
;MDNQMKPLAIVNNQPIYSTDVDELLMQMGQRGQSLNNPQGRAMVLEQIIAQKLFLADALRNVYEREPAFKEQLRQVREQLLIQYAMNKAVENVKVTDEEVKKFFDENPEQFAGQPMVSASHILVDSE
;
A
#
# COMPACT_ATOMS: atom_id res chain seq x y z
N MET A 1 11.12 -24.91 4.31
CA MET A 1 11.66 -24.32 5.50
C MET A 1 12.54 -23.13 5.19
N ASP A 2 12.45 -22.21 6.05
CA ASP A 2 13.15 -20.96 5.83
C ASP A 2 14.64 -21.11 5.86
N ASN A 3 15.12 -22.12 6.58
CA ASN A 3 16.54 -22.34 6.64
C ASN A 3 17.12 -22.77 5.30
N GLN A 4 16.26 -23.07 4.34
CA GLN A 4 16.69 -23.37 2.99
C GLN A 4 16.98 -22.12 2.18
N MET A 5 16.46 -21.02 2.61
CA MET A 5 16.62 -19.77 1.85
C MET A 5 17.92 -19.10 2.23
N LYS A 6 18.63 -18.66 1.21
CA LYS A 6 19.83 -17.88 1.42
C LYS A 6 19.53 -16.43 1.10
N PRO A 7 20.00 -15.53 1.93
CA PRO A 7 19.77 -14.11 1.62
C PRO A 7 20.52 -13.69 0.38
N LEU A 8 19.88 -12.84 -0.40
CA LEU A 8 20.51 -12.23 -1.56
C LEU A 8 21.48 -11.14 -1.13
N ALA A 9 21.20 -10.51 -0.01
CA ALA A 9 22.03 -9.46 0.52
C ALA A 9 21.72 -9.31 2.00
N ILE A 10 22.64 -8.71 2.73
CA ILE A 10 22.44 -8.44 4.16
C ILE A 10 22.80 -6.98 4.40
N VAL A 11 21.85 -6.23 4.94
CA VAL A 11 22.05 -4.81 5.23
C VAL A 11 21.79 -4.58 6.70
N ASN A 12 22.82 -4.13 7.43
CA ASN A 12 22.72 -3.89 8.87
C ASN A 12 22.13 -5.11 9.59
N ASN A 13 22.68 -6.27 9.27
CA ASN A 13 22.26 -7.55 9.86
C ASN A 13 20.85 -7.96 9.50
N GLN A 14 20.23 -7.29 8.54
CA GLN A 14 18.91 -7.68 8.06
C GLN A 14 19.04 -8.32 6.69
N PRO A 15 18.61 -9.56 6.56
CA PRO A 15 18.72 -10.25 5.27
C PRO A 15 17.63 -9.81 4.31
N ILE A 16 17.96 -9.86 3.03
CA ILE A 16 17.01 -9.62 1.96
C ILE A 16 16.95 -10.89 1.15
N TYR A 17 15.74 -11.43 1.02
CA TYR A 17 15.53 -12.70 0.34
C TYR A 17 14.88 -12.47 -1.02
N SER A 18 14.90 -13.53 -1.83
CA SER A 18 14.25 -13.45 -3.13
C SER A 18 12.76 -13.18 -3.01
N THR A 19 12.15 -13.62 -1.90
CA THR A 19 10.74 -13.34 -1.67
C THR A 19 10.49 -11.86 -1.47
N ASP A 20 11.45 -11.14 -0.93
CA ASP A 20 11.32 -9.69 -0.80
C ASP A 20 11.28 -9.02 -2.16
N VAL A 21 12.10 -9.52 -3.08
CA VAL A 21 12.09 -9.03 -4.45
C VAL A 21 10.75 -9.36 -5.10
N ASP A 22 10.27 -10.59 -4.88
CA ASP A 22 8.96 -11.00 -5.42
C ASP A 22 7.85 -10.06 -4.95
N GLU A 23 7.86 -9.74 -3.68
CA GLU A 23 6.83 -8.85 -3.12
C GLU A 23 6.85 -7.49 -3.77
N LEU A 24 8.04 -6.92 -3.92
CA LEU A 24 8.13 -5.60 -4.51
C LEU A 24 7.71 -5.62 -5.98
N LEU A 25 8.10 -6.65 -6.70
CA LEU A 25 7.67 -6.80 -8.09
C LEU A 25 6.15 -6.87 -8.18
N MET A 26 5.55 -7.60 -7.25
CA MET A 26 4.10 -7.70 -7.23
C MET A 26 3.44 -6.36 -6.98
N GLN A 27 4.00 -5.57 -6.09
CA GLN A 27 3.47 -4.25 -5.81
C GLN A 27 3.57 -3.29 -7.00
N MET A 28 4.53 -3.55 -7.87
CA MET A 28 4.72 -2.71 -9.05
C MET A 28 3.75 -3.03 -10.19
N GLY A 29 3.00 -4.11 -10.06
CA GLY A 29 2.02 -4.46 -11.05
C GLY A 29 2.63 -4.85 -12.39
N GLN A 30 2.13 -4.28 -13.47
CA GLN A 30 2.62 -4.60 -14.79
C GLN A 30 4.11 -4.30 -14.95
N ARG A 31 4.54 -3.22 -14.38
CA ARG A 31 5.96 -2.87 -14.45
C ARG A 31 6.79 -3.95 -13.79
N GLY A 32 6.28 -4.52 -12.69
CA GLY A 32 6.98 -5.60 -12.03
C GLY A 32 7.12 -6.82 -12.90
N GLN A 33 6.10 -7.11 -13.71
CA GLN A 33 6.18 -8.25 -14.60
C GLN A 33 7.29 -8.08 -15.64
N SER A 34 7.44 -6.88 -16.16
CA SER A 34 8.48 -6.64 -17.15
C SER A 34 9.88 -6.65 -16.54
N LEU A 35 9.96 -6.49 -15.21
CA LEU A 35 11.23 -6.54 -14.50
C LEU A 35 11.52 -7.90 -13.91
N ASN A 36 10.65 -8.87 -14.11
CA ASN A 36 10.85 -10.18 -13.52
C ASN A 36 11.77 -11.04 -14.39
N ASN A 37 13.02 -10.64 -14.42
CA ASN A 37 14.08 -11.35 -15.11
C ASN A 37 15.37 -11.05 -14.33
N PRO A 38 16.45 -11.77 -14.64
CA PRO A 38 17.66 -11.61 -13.80
C PRO A 38 18.14 -10.18 -13.67
N GLN A 39 18.11 -9.42 -14.75
CA GLN A 39 18.60 -8.05 -14.70
C GLN A 39 17.65 -7.15 -13.94
N GLY A 40 16.35 -7.30 -14.20
CA GLY A 40 15.36 -6.50 -13.50
C GLY A 40 15.32 -6.80 -12.03
N ARG A 41 15.44 -8.08 -11.68
CA ARG A 41 15.43 -8.46 -10.28
C ARG A 41 16.65 -7.91 -9.55
N ALA A 42 17.80 -7.85 -10.24
CA ALA A 42 18.98 -7.25 -9.65
C ALA A 42 18.78 -5.77 -9.37
N MET A 43 18.12 -5.07 -10.28
CA MET A 43 17.81 -3.67 -10.06
C MET A 43 16.88 -3.46 -8.88
N VAL A 44 15.87 -4.35 -8.77
CA VAL A 44 14.94 -4.25 -7.65
C VAL A 44 15.66 -4.54 -6.34
N LEU A 45 16.57 -5.51 -6.34
CA LEU A 45 17.35 -5.79 -5.14
C LEU A 45 18.15 -4.57 -4.71
N GLU A 46 18.78 -3.89 -5.67
CA GLU A 46 19.53 -2.67 -5.35
C GLU A 46 18.61 -1.61 -4.74
N GLN A 47 17.42 -1.52 -5.25
CA GLN A 47 16.46 -0.57 -4.70
C GLN A 47 16.09 -0.91 -3.25
N ILE A 48 15.90 -2.19 -2.96
CA ILE A 48 15.60 -2.62 -1.60
C ILE A 48 16.77 -2.30 -0.67
N ILE A 49 17.98 -2.55 -1.16
CA ILE A 49 19.18 -2.24 -0.37
C ILE A 49 19.22 -0.75 -0.04
N ALA A 50 18.98 0.08 -1.04
CA ALA A 50 19.00 1.53 -0.84
C ALA A 50 17.95 1.97 0.17
N GLN A 51 16.75 1.39 0.07
CA GLN A 51 15.69 1.73 1.00
C GLN A 51 16.05 1.38 2.44
N LYS A 52 16.67 0.23 2.62
CA LYS A 52 17.05 -0.18 3.97
C LYS A 52 18.15 0.73 4.53
N LEU A 53 19.06 1.16 3.68
CA LEU A 53 20.11 2.08 4.12
C LEU A 53 19.54 3.44 4.49
N PHE A 54 18.58 3.94 3.69
CA PHE A 54 17.93 5.21 4.01
C PHE A 54 17.13 5.11 5.30
N LEU A 55 16.46 3.99 5.50
CA LEU A 55 15.71 3.81 6.74
C LEU A 55 16.64 3.80 7.94
N ALA A 56 17.76 3.08 7.83
CA ALA A 56 18.73 3.04 8.92
C ALA A 56 19.27 4.43 9.21
N ASP A 57 19.53 5.20 8.17
CA ASP A 57 20.00 6.56 8.34
C ASP A 57 18.97 7.44 9.03
N ALA A 58 17.71 7.29 8.63
CA ALA A 58 16.64 8.09 9.20
C ALA A 58 16.46 7.78 10.68
N LEU A 59 16.58 6.49 11.04
CA LEU A 59 16.44 6.11 12.44
C LEU A 59 17.61 6.62 13.27
N ARG A 60 18.82 6.55 12.71
CA ARG A 60 20.01 7.04 13.41
C ARG A 60 19.94 8.54 13.66
N ASN A 61 19.42 9.28 12.70
CA ASN A 61 19.32 10.73 12.80
C ASN A 61 18.03 11.17 13.48
N VAL A 62 17.20 10.24 13.88
CA VAL A 62 15.96 10.49 14.61
C VAL A 62 15.06 11.45 13.85
N TYR A 63 14.99 11.30 12.53
CA TYR A 63 14.13 12.15 11.71
C TYR A 63 12.66 12.07 12.13
N GLU A 64 12.29 10.97 12.76
CA GLU A 64 10.90 10.80 13.18
C GLU A 64 10.48 11.82 14.24
N ARG A 65 11.43 12.51 14.83
CA ARG A 65 11.12 13.55 15.82
C ARG A 65 10.91 14.91 15.20
N GLU A 66 11.21 15.06 13.93
CA GLU A 66 11.06 16.36 13.28
C GLU A 66 9.60 16.70 13.10
N PRO A 67 9.22 17.96 13.37
CA PRO A 67 7.81 18.35 13.26
C PRO A 67 7.21 18.11 11.88
N ALA A 68 8.00 18.32 10.83
CA ALA A 68 7.50 18.07 9.47
C ALA A 68 7.13 16.62 9.29
N PHE A 69 7.96 15.72 9.79
CA PHE A 69 7.67 14.29 9.67
C PHE A 69 6.44 13.93 10.50
N LYS A 70 6.35 14.47 11.71
CA LYS A 70 5.21 14.16 12.57
C LYS A 70 3.90 14.59 11.95
N GLU A 71 3.91 15.73 11.27
CA GLU A 71 2.69 16.18 10.60
C GLU A 71 2.32 15.25 9.45
N GLN A 72 3.29 14.84 8.67
CA GLN A 72 3.02 13.90 7.58
C GLN A 72 2.50 12.58 8.14
N LEU A 73 3.11 12.13 9.22
CA LEU A 73 2.70 10.87 9.83
C LEU A 73 1.27 10.97 10.34
N ARG A 74 0.91 12.12 10.92
CA ARG A 74 -0.46 12.32 11.40
C ARG A 74 -1.45 12.19 10.26
N GLN A 75 -1.15 12.80 9.13
CA GLN A 75 -2.04 12.75 7.99
C GLN A 75 -2.19 11.34 7.44
N VAL A 76 -1.06 10.64 7.29
CA VAL A 76 -1.09 9.27 6.78
C VAL A 76 -1.84 8.37 7.75
N ARG A 77 -1.60 8.56 9.03
CA ARG A 77 -2.28 7.76 10.05
C ARG A 77 -3.79 7.94 9.99
N GLU A 78 -4.24 9.19 9.84
CA GLU A 78 -5.68 9.43 9.76
C GLU A 78 -6.29 8.81 8.52
N GLN A 79 -5.59 8.93 7.39
CA GLN A 79 -6.07 8.32 6.17
C GLN A 79 -6.19 6.81 6.31
N LEU A 80 -5.19 6.22 6.91
CA LEU A 80 -5.19 4.78 7.10
C LEU A 80 -6.31 4.34 8.05
N LEU A 81 -6.53 5.11 9.11
CA LEU A 81 -7.59 4.79 10.06
C LEU A 81 -8.97 4.87 9.38
N ILE A 82 -9.16 5.89 8.56
CA ILE A 82 -10.42 6.02 7.84
C ILE A 82 -10.65 4.82 6.94
N GLN A 83 -9.62 4.48 6.17
CA GLN A 83 -9.74 3.35 5.25
C GLN A 83 -10.01 2.06 6.00
N TYR A 84 -9.30 1.86 7.08
CA TYR A 84 -9.44 0.65 7.87
C TYR A 84 -10.85 0.55 8.46
N ALA A 85 -11.35 1.67 8.98
CA ALA A 85 -12.68 1.69 9.59
C ALA A 85 -13.76 1.42 8.55
N MET A 86 -13.59 1.98 7.36
CA MET A 86 -14.54 1.75 6.29
C MET A 86 -14.57 0.27 5.89
N ASN A 87 -13.41 -0.33 5.78
CA ASN A 87 -13.34 -1.75 5.45
C ASN A 87 -13.98 -2.61 6.53
N LYS A 88 -13.74 -2.25 7.78
CA LYS A 88 -14.34 -2.99 8.89
C LYS A 88 -15.87 -2.89 8.87
N ALA A 89 -16.37 -1.70 8.59
CA ALA A 89 -17.80 -1.49 8.57
C ALA A 89 -18.47 -2.37 7.51
N VAL A 90 -17.89 -2.42 6.33
CA VAL A 90 -18.43 -3.25 5.26
C VAL A 90 -18.35 -4.72 5.63
N GLU A 91 -17.23 -5.11 6.19
CA GLU A 91 -17.02 -6.51 6.56
C GLU A 91 -18.00 -6.97 7.62
N ASN A 92 -18.21 -6.14 8.64
CA ASN A 92 -19.06 -6.51 9.77
C ASN A 92 -20.52 -6.58 9.39
N VAL A 93 -20.93 -5.77 8.45
CA VAL A 93 -22.32 -5.74 8.04
C VAL A 93 -22.68 -6.93 7.16
N LYS A 94 -21.71 -7.44 6.41
CA LYS A 94 -21.93 -8.57 5.50
C LYS A 94 -23.08 -8.26 4.55
N VAL A 95 -23.00 -7.10 3.94
CA VAL A 95 -24.11 -6.63 3.10
C VAL A 95 -24.15 -7.35 1.77
N THR A 96 -25.37 -7.50 1.26
CA THR A 96 -25.56 -7.95 -0.10
C THR A 96 -25.45 -6.77 -1.05
N ASP A 97 -25.47 -7.08 -2.36
CA ASP A 97 -25.46 -6.01 -3.35
C ASP A 97 -26.65 -5.08 -3.16
N GLU A 98 -27.80 -5.67 -2.84
CA GLU A 98 -28.99 -4.90 -2.60
C GLU A 98 -28.84 -3.95 -1.43
N GLU A 99 -28.25 -4.43 -0.36
CA GLU A 99 -28.05 -3.62 0.82
C GLU A 99 -27.05 -2.51 0.58
N VAL A 100 -26.03 -2.79 -0.21
CA VAL A 100 -25.06 -1.76 -0.57
C VAL A 100 -25.74 -0.65 -1.36
N LYS A 101 -26.55 -1.04 -2.33
CA LYS A 101 -27.26 -0.05 -3.12
C LYS A 101 -28.18 0.80 -2.25
N LYS A 102 -28.87 0.15 -1.34
CA LYS A 102 -29.75 0.87 -0.43
C LYS A 102 -28.96 1.86 0.41
N PHE A 103 -27.81 1.46 0.88
CA PHE A 103 -26.99 2.33 1.69
C PHE A 103 -26.59 3.58 0.90
N PHE A 104 -26.18 3.42 -0.35
CA PHE A 104 -25.82 4.55 -1.19
C PHE A 104 -27.02 5.46 -1.44
N ASP A 105 -28.19 4.85 -1.65
CA ASP A 105 -29.40 5.62 -1.89
C ASP A 105 -29.82 6.45 -0.68
N GLU A 106 -29.60 5.90 0.51
CA GLU A 106 -30.00 6.58 1.73
C GLU A 106 -28.97 7.60 2.19
N ASN A 107 -27.76 7.49 1.71
CA ASN A 107 -26.69 8.39 2.13
C ASN A 107 -25.97 9.01 0.94
N PRO A 108 -26.73 9.59 0.01
CA PRO A 108 -26.10 10.13 -1.19
C PRO A 108 -25.13 11.27 -0.90
N GLU A 109 -25.39 12.03 0.13
CA GLU A 109 -24.55 13.17 0.45
C GLU A 109 -23.16 12.74 0.92
N GLN A 110 -23.08 11.59 1.57
CA GLN A 110 -21.79 11.12 2.04
C GLN A 110 -20.86 10.76 0.91
N PHE A 111 -21.44 10.38 -0.23
CA PHE A 111 -20.64 9.87 -1.34
C PHE A 111 -20.60 10.82 -2.53
N ALA A 112 -21.35 11.91 -2.44
CA ALA A 112 -21.53 12.77 -3.60
C ALA A 112 -20.23 13.40 -4.10
N GLY A 113 -19.32 13.70 -3.18
CA GLY A 113 -18.09 14.36 -3.57
C GLY A 113 -16.93 13.43 -3.83
N GLN A 114 -17.13 12.15 -3.81
CA GLN A 114 -16.05 11.20 -3.95
C GLN A 114 -15.83 10.81 -5.40
N PRO A 115 -14.64 11.05 -5.94
CA PRO A 115 -14.40 10.81 -7.35
C PRO A 115 -14.64 9.37 -7.78
N MET A 116 -14.27 8.42 -6.97
CA MET A 116 -14.42 7.04 -7.39
C MET A 116 -15.89 6.64 -7.48
N VAL A 117 -16.75 7.26 -6.69
CA VAL A 117 -18.16 6.96 -6.78
C VAL A 117 -18.72 7.48 -8.09
N SER A 118 -18.38 8.69 -8.44
CA SER A 118 -18.88 9.26 -9.69
C SER A 118 -18.28 8.55 -10.88
N ALA A 119 -17.07 8.07 -10.75
CA ALA A 119 -16.43 7.40 -11.88
C ALA A 119 -17.09 6.08 -12.21
N SER A 120 -17.60 5.41 -11.23
CA SER A 120 -18.16 4.11 -11.50
C SER A 120 -19.50 4.19 -12.18
N HIS A 121 -20.01 5.18 -12.27
CA HIS A 121 -21.22 5.19 -12.83
C HIS A 121 -21.40 5.87 -13.96
N ILE A 122 -20.97 6.27 -13.95
CA ILE A 122 -21.13 6.85 -14.91
C ILE A 122 -21.44 6.62 -15.78
N LEU A 123 -21.44 6.22 -15.54
CA LEU A 123 -21.65 6.02 -16.20
C LEU A 123 -22.53 6.02 -16.23
N VAL A 124 -23.04 6.03 -15.90
CA VAL A 124 -23.81 5.95 -16.04
C VAL A 124 -24.55 6.56 -16.18
N ASP A 125 -24.56 6.89 -16.03
CA ASP A 125 -25.19 7.34 -16.34
C ASP A 125 -25.63 7.87 -16.61
N SER A 126 -25.68 8.17 -16.60
CA SER A 126 -26.03 8.58 -17.02
C SER A 126 -26.57 8.90 -17.52
N GLU A 127 -27.00 9.13 -17.61
CA GLU A 127 -27.58 9.41 -18.28
C GLU A 127 -27.72 9.73 -18.82
#